data_c160a9cbd1b46755f8ce97abfb389c7d
#
_entry.id   c160a9cbd1b46755f8ce97abfb389c7d
#
_cell.length_a   1.000
_cell.length_b   1.000
_cell.length_c   1.000
_cell.angle_alpha   90.00
_cell.angle_beta   90.00
_cell.angle_gamma   90.00
#
_symmetry.space_group_name_H-M   'P 1'
#
loop_
_entity.id
_entity.type
_entity.pdbx_description
1 polymer ?
#
loop_
_entity_poly.entity_id
_entity_poly.type
_entity_poly.pdbx_seq_one_letter_code
_entity_poly.pdbx_strand_id
1 'polypeptide(L)'
;MTLPIYFQKLEQQLEAQLPFVAYRHPNSDELHLQLQQEAKLEYLENFQQEGFVFAPFDDQQKTIFFDRKTAEFSKLNYAAEELTSEETTSATTFETTLQQKSFHENLVEKGVEAIKNSALEKVVLSRKQVLVVKTQPIEYFKRLLKNYPTAFVYCWYHPQVGLWLAATPETLVKTQNNRFKTMALAGTQVFKGSTDVSWGEKEKEEQAIVTRTIENALTVIEGIERLQISEVHTHRAGNVMHLKTDISGVFQKDSLAEIVTSLHPTPAVCGLPKQMAKEFILKEEAYDRAFYSGYVGELNIQVEKPRNPRKRNVENSAFNLIERQSNLYVNLRCMQLLENKALLYIGGGITKDSNPTSEWEETLRKAETIQKVL
;
A
#
# COMPACT_ATOMS: atom_id res chain seq x y z
N MET A 1 -20.73 4.69 18.33
CA MET A 1 -20.73 3.41 17.59
C MET A 1 -19.88 2.42 18.36
N THR A 2 -20.28 1.15 18.45
CA THR A 2 -19.49 0.06 19.05
C THR A 2 -18.83 -0.78 17.96
N LEU A 3 -17.82 -1.59 18.30
CA LEU A 3 -17.12 -2.45 17.35
C LEU A 3 -18.05 -3.44 16.61
N PRO A 4 -19.01 -4.13 17.26
CA PRO A 4 -19.98 -4.97 16.55
C PRO A 4 -20.84 -4.20 15.54
N ILE A 5 -21.32 -3.01 15.90
CA ILE A 5 -22.12 -2.15 15.00
C ILE A 5 -21.27 -1.69 13.81
N TYR A 6 -19.97 -1.40 14.02
CA TYR A 6 -19.05 -1.05 12.94
C TYR A 6 -18.97 -2.15 11.88
N PHE A 7 -18.71 -3.39 12.29
CA PHE A 7 -18.62 -4.52 11.36
C PHE A 7 -19.98 -4.87 10.73
N GLN A 8 -21.07 -4.80 11.48
CA GLN A 8 -22.42 -4.99 10.94
C GLN A 8 -22.75 -4.01 9.82
N LYS A 9 -22.33 -2.73 9.93
CA LYS A 9 -22.49 -1.76 8.84
C LYS A 9 -21.73 -2.16 7.58
N LEU A 10 -20.54 -2.74 7.69
CA LEU A 10 -19.79 -3.24 6.55
C LEU A 10 -20.49 -4.41 5.85
N GLU A 11 -21.02 -5.36 6.64
CA GLU A 11 -21.77 -6.50 6.14
C GLU A 11 -23.04 -6.04 5.40
N GLN A 12 -23.81 -5.13 6.00
CA GLN A 12 -24.99 -4.54 5.39
C GLN A 12 -24.68 -3.80 4.08
N GLN A 13 -23.57 -3.05 4.04
CA GLN A 13 -23.16 -2.33 2.85
C GLN A 13 -22.74 -3.28 1.72
N LEU A 14 -22.07 -4.38 2.08
CA LEU A 14 -21.69 -5.41 1.12
C LEU A 14 -22.91 -6.16 0.57
N GLU A 15 -23.86 -6.53 1.42
CA GLU A 15 -25.13 -7.15 1.04
C GLU A 15 -25.98 -6.24 0.14
N ALA A 16 -26.00 -4.94 0.45
CA ALA A 16 -26.69 -3.94 -0.35
C ALA A 16 -25.97 -3.60 -1.67
N GLN A 17 -24.80 -4.17 -1.93
CA GLN A 17 -23.93 -3.87 -3.08
C GLN A 17 -23.61 -2.37 -3.21
N LEU A 18 -23.39 -1.70 -2.09
CA LEU A 18 -22.99 -0.30 -2.03
C LEU A 18 -21.50 -0.16 -1.70
N PRO A 19 -20.81 0.81 -2.33
CA PRO A 19 -19.38 0.98 -2.13
C PRO A 19 -19.03 1.44 -0.71
N PHE A 20 -17.90 0.97 -0.18
CA PHE A 20 -17.37 1.42 1.09
C PHE A 20 -15.84 1.29 1.16
N VAL A 21 -15.26 2.00 2.09
CA VAL A 21 -13.92 1.73 2.59
C VAL A 21 -13.88 1.80 4.11
N ALA A 22 -13.30 0.77 4.70
CA ALA A 22 -12.97 0.67 6.11
C ALA A 22 -11.46 0.54 6.26
N TYR A 23 -10.82 1.32 7.14
CA TYR A 23 -9.37 1.30 7.24
C TYR A 23 -8.88 1.75 8.62
N ARG A 24 -7.61 1.43 8.89
CA ARG A 24 -6.86 1.85 10.06
C ARG A 24 -5.45 2.29 9.64
N HIS A 25 -5.03 3.45 10.12
CA HIS A 25 -3.66 3.93 9.92
C HIS A 25 -2.63 3.11 10.72
N PRO A 26 -1.36 3.07 10.28
CA PRO A 26 -0.29 2.41 11.02
C PRO A 26 -0.17 2.93 12.44
N ASN A 27 -0.05 2.02 13.41
CA ASN A 27 0.08 2.31 14.85
C ASN A 27 -1.07 3.16 15.43
N SER A 28 -2.28 3.00 14.89
CA SER A 28 -3.48 3.68 15.36
C SER A 28 -4.48 2.67 15.93
N ASP A 29 -5.22 3.09 16.95
CA ASP A 29 -6.36 2.37 17.50
C ASP A 29 -7.69 2.96 17.02
N GLU A 30 -7.68 3.80 15.97
CA GLU A 30 -8.86 4.41 15.37
C GLU A 30 -9.18 3.72 14.03
N LEU A 31 -10.37 3.13 13.94
CA LEU A 31 -10.98 2.64 12.71
C LEU A 31 -11.74 3.77 12.02
N HIS A 32 -11.56 3.87 10.73
CA HIS A 32 -12.28 4.81 9.88
C HIS A 32 -13.25 4.03 8.99
N LEU A 33 -14.40 4.62 8.73
CA LEU A 33 -15.44 4.05 7.88
C LEU A 33 -16.00 5.15 6.97
N GLN A 34 -16.03 4.88 5.67
CA GLN A 34 -16.66 5.73 4.68
C GLN A 34 -17.63 4.86 3.84
N LEU A 35 -18.91 5.15 3.91
CA LEU A 35 -19.97 4.45 3.21
C LEU A 35 -20.55 5.34 2.11
N GLN A 36 -20.49 4.88 0.87
CA GLN A 36 -21.13 5.55 -0.24
C GLN A 36 -22.61 5.21 -0.29
N GLN A 37 -23.45 6.16 -0.65
CA GLN A 37 -24.90 5.98 -0.71
C GLN A 37 -25.39 5.48 -2.08
N GLU A 38 -24.54 5.57 -3.10
CA GLU A 38 -24.81 5.17 -4.46
C GLU A 38 -23.71 4.27 -5.02
N ALA A 39 -24.08 3.31 -5.86
CA ALA A 39 -23.14 2.39 -6.52
C ALA A 39 -22.53 2.99 -7.80
N LYS A 40 -22.36 4.31 -7.84
CA LYS A 40 -21.74 5.02 -8.97
C LYS A 40 -20.23 4.94 -8.86
N LEU A 41 -19.57 4.47 -9.93
CA LEU A 41 -18.11 4.45 -10.00
C LEU A 41 -17.61 5.84 -10.42
N GLU A 42 -16.96 6.51 -9.51
CA GLU A 42 -16.38 7.84 -9.71
C GLU A 42 -14.85 7.78 -9.77
N TYR A 43 -14.27 8.73 -10.49
CA TYR A 43 -12.85 8.82 -10.71
C TYR A 43 -12.30 10.16 -10.21
N LEU A 44 -11.07 10.14 -9.77
CA LEU A 44 -10.35 11.34 -9.38
C LEU A 44 -10.19 12.25 -10.60
N GLU A 45 -10.71 13.46 -10.54
CA GLU A 45 -10.58 14.47 -11.60
C GLU A 45 -9.32 15.32 -11.41
N ASN A 46 -9.03 15.67 -10.16
CA ASN A 46 -7.83 16.42 -9.79
C ASN A 46 -7.46 16.21 -8.30
N PHE A 47 -6.22 16.50 -7.97
CA PHE A 47 -5.68 16.34 -6.62
C PHE A 47 -6.08 17.46 -5.64
N GLN A 48 -7.09 18.28 -5.94
CA GLN A 48 -7.69 19.24 -5.01
C GLN A 48 -8.94 18.68 -4.32
N GLN A 49 -9.48 17.56 -4.82
CA GLN A 49 -10.65 16.87 -4.25
C GLN A 49 -10.32 16.30 -2.88
N GLU A 50 -11.35 16.17 -2.02
CA GLU A 50 -11.25 15.58 -0.69
C GLU A 50 -11.99 14.24 -0.64
N GLY A 51 -11.26 13.16 -0.34
CA GLY A 51 -11.86 11.83 -0.29
C GLY A 51 -10.87 10.70 -0.14
N PHE A 52 -11.26 9.52 -0.59
CA PHE A 52 -10.43 8.32 -0.58
C PHE A 52 -10.15 7.88 -2.02
N VAL A 53 -8.88 7.58 -2.31
CA VAL A 53 -8.42 7.18 -3.66
C VAL A 53 -7.99 5.73 -3.67
N PHE A 54 -8.24 5.07 -4.81
CA PHE A 54 -7.76 3.73 -5.11
C PHE A 54 -7.25 3.70 -6.55
N ALA A 55 -5.93 3.73 -6.70
CA ALA A 55 -5.26 3.90 -7.98
C ALA A 55 -4.69 2.59 -8.50
N PRO A 56 -4.83 2.29 -9.78
CA PRO A 56 -4.24 1.12 -10.41
C PRO A 56 -2.70 1.24 -10.53
N PHE A 57 -2.05 0.12 -10.84
CA PHE A 57 -0.62 0.08 -11.17
C PHE A 57 -0.31 0.86 -12.45
N ASP A 58 -1.13 0.67 -13.46
CA ASP A 58 -0.99 1.38 -14.72
C ASP A 58 -1.59 2.80 -14.60
N ASP A 59 -0.70 3.80 -14.56
CA ASP A 59 -1.04 5.21 -14.43
C ASP A 59 -1.79 5.80 -15.65
N GLN A 60 -1.95 5.04 -16.74
CA GLN A 60 -2.84 5.39 -17.84
C GLN A 60 -4.32 5.07 -17.54
N GLN A 61 -4.59 4.23 -16.55
CA GLN A 61 -5.92 3.95 -16.06
C GLN A 61 -6.36 4.98 -15.02
N LYS A 62 -7.66 5.20 -14.92
CA LYS A 62 -8.22 6.21 -14.02
C LYS A 62 -8.18 5.75 -12.56
N THR A 63 -7.76 6.63 -11.66
CA THR A 63 -7.84 6.44 -10.21
C THR A 63 -9.29 6.51 -9.76
N ILE A 64 -9.76 5.49 -9.02
CA ILE A 64 -11.11 5.50 -8.43
C ILE A 64 -11.11 6.46 -7.24
N PHE A 65 -12.23 7.16 -7.09
CA PHE A 65 -12.40 8.17 -6.06
C PHE A 65 -13.70 7.95 -5.29
N PHE A 66 -13.62 7.97 -3.97
CA PHE A 66 -14.77 8.03 -3.08
C PHE A 66 -14.84 9.43 -2.47
N ASP A 67 -15.80 10.23 -2.92
CA ASP A 67 -16.00 11.58 -2.43
C ASP A 67 -16.43 11.55 -0.95
N ARG A 68 -15.71 12.30 -0.13
CA ARG A 68 -16.03 12.41 1.29
C ARG A 68 -17.33 13.17 1.56
N LYS A 69 -17.71 14.09 0.68
CA LYS A 69 -18.90 14.95 0.86
C LYS A 69 -20.20 14.18 0.66
N THR A 70 -20.19 13.14 -0.18
CA THR A 70 -21.36 12.33 -0.51
C THR A 70 -21.47 11.06 0.35
N ALA A 71 -20.47 10.81 1.17
CA ALA A 71 -20.37 9.61 1.99
C ALA A 71 -20.83 9.84 3.43
N GLU A 72 -21.38 8.80 4.05
CA GLU A 72 -21.45 8.70 5.51
C GLU A 72 -20.07 8.36 6.04
N PHE A 73 -19.50 9.23 6.86
CA PHE A 73 -18.20 9.01 7.48
C PHE A 73 -18.33 8.83 8.98
N SER A 74 -17.61 7.87 9.52
CA SER A 74 -17.54 7.63 10.96
C SER A 74 -16.18 7.12 11.39
N LYS A 75 -15.88 7.30 12.66
CA LYS A 75 -14.66 6.84 13.33
C LYS A 75 -15.01 6.09 14.61
N LEU A 76 -14.17 5.12 14.95
CA LEU A 76 -14.31 4.33 16.16
C LEU A 76 -12.93 4.05 16.76
N ASN A 77 -12.72 4.46 18.03
CA ASN A 77 -11.59 3.95 18.80
C ASN A 77 -11.95 2.56 19.35
N TYR A 78 -10.99 1.65 19.30
CA TYR A 78 -11.14 0.27 19.78
C TYR A 78 -9.87 -0.20 20.48
N ALA A 79 -10.01 -1.13 21.40
CA ALA A 79 -8.86 -1.84 21.95
C ALA A 79 -8.58 -3.10 21.11
N ALA A 80 -7.31 -3.44 20.89
CA ALA A 80 -6.94 -4.59 20.06
C ALA A 80 -7.49 -5.91 20.62
N GLU A 81 -7.68 -6.00 21.93
CA GLU A 81 -8.26 -7.15 22.64
C GLU A 81 -9.75 -7.35 22.33
N GLU A 82 -10.46 -6.30 21.92
CA GLU A 82 -11.87 -6.37 21.53
C GLU A 82 -12.07 -7.01 20.14
N LEU A 83 -10.99 -7.12 19.33
CA LEU A 83 -11.04 -7.78 18.04
C LEU A 83 -11.12 -9.31 18.22
N THR A 84 -12.32 -9.83 18.34
CA THR A 84 -12.57 -11.26 18.22
C THR A 84 -12.59 -11.64 16.75
N SER A 85 -11.75 -12.56 16.34
CA SER A 85 -11.79 -13.20 15.02
C SER A 85 -11.95 -14.69 15.21
N GLU A 86 -12.77 -15.32 14.37
CA GLU A 86 -12.85 -16.78 14.35
C GLU A 86 -11.45 -17.37 14.07
N GLU A 87 -11.06 -18.39 14.83
CA GLU A 87 -9.81 -19.08 14.59
C GLU A 87 -9.82 -19.76 13.22
N THR A 88 -8.70 -19.70 12.53
CA THR A 88 -8.53 -20.39 11.25
C THR A 88 -8.51 -21.90 11.50
N THR A 89 -9.62 -22.58 11.27
CA THR A 89 -9.74 -24.03 11.50
C THR A 89 -9.23 -24.89 10.34
N SER A 90 -8.78 -24.28 9.24
CA SER A 90 -8.21 -25.01 8.11
C SER A 90 -7.00 -24.28 7.56
N ALA A 91 -5.82 -24.89 7.70
CA ALA A 91 -4.67 -24.52 6.90
C ALA A 91 -5.06 -24.74 5.42
N THR A 92 -5.28 -23.64 4.70
CA THR A 92 -5.48 -23.68 3.26
C THR A 92 -4.16 -24.15 2.66
N THR A 93 -4.08 -25.42 2.25
CA THR A 93 -2.89 -25.97 1.61
C THR A 93 -2.69 -25.27 0.25
N PHE A 94 -1.53 -24.67 0.08
CA PHE A 94 -1.17 -23.97 -1.13
C PHE A 94 -0.57 -24.96 -2.13
N GLU A 95 -1.38 -25.44 -3.03
CA GLU A 95 -0.86 -26.18 -4.17
C GLU A 95 -0.38 -25.19 -5.22
N THR A 96 0.92 -25.01 -5.32
CA THR A 96 1.54 -24.36 -6.47
C THR A 96 1.78 -25.41 -7.54
N THR A 97 1.30 -25.18 -8.74
CA THR A 97 1.53 -26.11 -9.85
C THR A 97 2.94 -25.95 -10.41
N LEU A 98 3.50 -27.04 -10.96
CA LEU A 98 4.77 -26.98 -11.70
C LEU A 98 4.71 -25.96 -12.83
N GLN A 99 3.55 -25.79 -13.46
CA GLN A 99 3.35 -24.81 -14.54
C GLN A 99 3.50 -23.38 -14.05
N GLN A 100 2.95 -23.03 -12.86
CA GLN A 100 3.09 -21.70 -12.26
C GLN A 100 4.55 -21.42 -11.91
N LYS A 101 5.27 -22.42 -11.38
CA LYS A 101 6.70 -22.30 -11.08
C LYS A 101 7.50 -22.06 -12.35
N SER A 102 7.35 -22.91 -13.35
CA SER A 102 8.09 -22.79 -14.64
C SER A 102 7.79 -21.47 -15.34
N PHE A 103 6.53 -21.00 -15.32
CA PHE A 103 6.18 -19.69 -15.89
C PHE A 103 6.91 -18.55 -15.18
N HIS A 104 6.91 -18.56 -13.84
CA HIS A 104 7.57 -17.49 -13.07
C HIS A 104 9.09 -17.52 -13.24
N GLU A 105 9.71 -18.71 -13.21
CA GLU A 105 11.14 -18.87 -13.44
C GLU A 105 11.54 -18.37 -14.84
N ASN A 106 10.78 -18.70 -15.88
CA ASN A 106 11.00 -18.16 -17.24
C ASN A 106 10.83 -16.64 -17.31
N LEU A 107 9.83 -16.09 -16.61
CA LEU A 107 9.64 -14.64 -16.54
C LEU A 107 10.84 -13.94 -15.88
N VAL A 108 11.40 -14.52 -14.81
CA VAL A 108 12.63 -14.03 -14.17
C VAL A 108 13.81 -14.10 -15.12
N GLU A 109 14.00 -15.20 -15.85
CA GLU A 109 15.06 -15.35 -16.87
C GLU A 109 14.98 -14.24 -17.93
N LYS A 110 13.79 -13.98 -18.46
CA LYS A 110 13.56 -12.87 -19.40
C LYS A 110 13.91 -11.51 -18.80
N GLY A 111 13.55 -11.28 -17.51
CA GLY A 111 13.90 -10.07 -16.78
C GLY A 111 15.42 -9.89 -16.66
N VAL A 112 16.14 -10.95 -16.26
CA VAL A 112 17.61 -10.96 -16.16
C VAL A 112 18.25 -10.70 -17.53
N GLU A 113 17.74 -11.31 -18.59
CA GLU A 113 18.23 -11.11 -19.95
C GLU A 113 18.01 -9.68 -20.43
N ALA A 114 16.82 -9.11 -20.20
CA ALA A 114 16.50 -7.74 -20.54
C ALA A 114 17.44 -6.76 -19.83
N ILE A 115 17.70 -6.98 -18.53
CA ILE A 115 18.63 -6.16 -17.74
C ILE A 115 20.06 -6.24 -18.30
N LYS A 116 20.52 -7.42 -18.71
CA LYS A 116 21.88 -7.58 -19.29
C LYS A 116 22.05 -6.95 -20.65
N ASN A 117 20.99 -6.85 -21.44
CA ASN A 117 21.03 -6.45 -22.84
C ASN A 117 20.44 -5.07 -23.14
N SER A 118 20.03 -4.29 -22.12
CA SER A 118 19.43 -2.97 -22.29
C SER A 118 19.85 -2.00 -21.17
N ALA A 119 19.23 -0.82 -21.13
CA ALA A 119 19.39 0.15 -20.05
C ALA A 119 18.51 -0.14 -18.82
N LEU A 120 17.77 -1.27 -18.82
CA LEU A 120 17.00 -1.69 -17.67
C LEU A 120 17.95 -2.15 -16.55
N GLU A 121 17.83 -1.57 -15.36
CA GLU A 121 18.70 -1.88 -14.21
C GLU A 121 18.04 -2.85 -13.23
N LYS A 122 16.71 -2.72 -13.08
CA LYS A 122 15.89 -3.50 -12.17
C LYS A 122 14.46 -3.60 -12.70
N VAL A 123 13.83 -4.74 -12.52
CA VAL A 123 12.38 -4.90 -12.73
C VAL A 123 11.77 -5.69 -11.59
N VAL A 124 10.59 -5.29 -11.12
CA VAL A 124 9.87 -6.02 -10.07
C VAL A 124 8.80 -6.86 -10.74
N LEU A 125 9.05 -8.17 -10.79
CA LEU A 125 8.15 -9.13 -11.41
C LEU A 125 7.22 -9.75 -10.38
N SER A 126 5.99 -10.05 -10.80
CA SER A 126 4.99 -10.57 -9.88
C SER A 126 4.20 -11.74 -10.46
N ARG A 127 3.51 -12.42 -9.59
CA ARG A 127 2.58 -13.49 -9.91
C ARG A 127 1.29 -13.37 -9.12
N LYS A 128 0.23 -13.90 -9.68
CA LYS A 128 -1.06 -14.03 -9.04
C LYS A 128 -1.28 -15.47 -8.57
N GLN A 129 -1.67 -15.63 -7.32
CA GLN A 129 -2.04 -16.92 -6.74
C GLN A 129 -3.52 -16.92 -6.38
N VAL A 130 -4.23 -17.95 -6.84
CA VAL A 130 -5.65 -18.14 -6.57
C VAL A 130 -5.81 -19.15 -5.46
N LEU A 131 -6.63 -18.81 -4.46
CA LEU A 131 -6.95 -19.68 -3.33
C LEU A 131 -8.46 -19.81 -3.19
N VAL A 132 -8.93 -21.00 -2.83
CA VAL A 132 -10.32 -21.18 -2.44
C VAL A 132 -10.48 -20.76 -0.99
N VAL A 133 -11.43 -19.89 -0.72
CA VAL A 133 -11.72 -19.36 0.62
C VAL A 133 -13.17 -19.64 1.00
N LYS A 134 -13.41 -19.85 2.29
CA LYS A 134 -14.74 -20.22 2.82
C LYS A 134 -15.25 -19.23 3.86
N THR A 135 -14.37 -18.38 4.37
CA THR A 135 -14.69 -17.45 5.46
C THR A 135 -15.36 -16.19 4.89
N GLN A 136 -16.23 -15.58 5.67
CA GLN A 136 -16.87 -14.31 5.32
C GLN A 136 -15.82 -13.20 5.13
N PRO A 137 -16.00 -12.33 4.13
CA PRO A 137 -14.99 -11.33 3.78
C PRO A 137 -14.55 -10.43 4.94
N ILE A 138 -15.49 -10.02 5.80
CA ILE A 138 -15.20 -9.11 6.92
C ILE A 138 -14.35 -9.78 8.00
N GLU A 139 -14.39 -11.10 8.13
CA GLU A 139 -13.50 -11.83 9.05
C GLU A 139 -12.03 -11.72 8.63
N TYR A 140 -11.72 -11.72 7.33
CA TYR A 140 -10.36 -11.47 6.86
C TYR A 140 -9.88 -10.07 7.23
N PHE A 141 -10.76 -9.06 7.15
CA PHE A 141 -10.43 -7.71 7.59
C PHE A 141 -10.11 -7.65 9.08
N LYS A 142 -10.93 -8.30 9.94
CA LYS A 142 -10.66 -8.40 11.38
C LYS A 142 -9.29 -9.05 11.66
N ARG A 143 -8.98 -10.14 10.97
CA ARG A 143 -7.69 -10.83 11.09
C ARG A 143 -6.51 -9.95 10.65
N LEU A 144 -6.66 -9.18 9.56
CA LEU A 144 -5.65 -8.21 9.12
C LEU A 144 -5.42 -7.13 10.18
N LEU A 145 -6.48 -6.56 10.75
CA LEU A 145 -6.40 -5.57 11.82
C LEU A 145 -5.65 -6.10 13.05
N LYS A 146 -5.93 -7.35 13.44
CA LYS A 146 -5.30 -8.02 14.60
C LYS A 146 -3.83 -8.32 14.37
N ASN A 147 -3.49 -8.84 13.18
CA ASN A 147 -2.13 -9.34 12.91
C ASN A 147 -1.13 -8.26 12.47
N TYR A 148 -1.60 -7.11 11.95
CA TYR A 148 -0.74 -6.09 11.37
C TYR A 148 -0.93 -4.69 11.98
N PRO A 149 -0.66 -4.50 13.29
CA PRO A 149 -0.89 -3.22 13.98
C PRO A 149 -0.07 -2.06 13.39
N THR A 150 1.09 -2.34 12.82
CA THR A 150 2.02 -1.34 12.27
C THR A 150 1.80 -1.03 10.79
N ALA A 151 0.86 -1.72 10.12
CA ALA A 151 0.55 -1.51 8.71
C ALA A 151 -0.67 -0.60 8.52
N PHE A 152 -0.79 0.00 7.34
CA PHE A 152 -2.06 0.52 6.86
C PHE A 152 -2.93 -0.66 6.45
N VAL A 153 -4.05 -0.85 7.15
CA VAL A 153 -4.98 -1.96 6.90
C VAL A 153 -6.26 -1.39 6.34
N TYR A 154 -6.75 -1.99 5.25
CA TYR A 154 -8.02 -1.57 4.66
C TYR A 154 -8.85 -2.73 4.15
N CYS A 155 -10.17 -2.49 4.06
CA CYS A 155 -11.18 -3.25 3.34
C CYS A 155 -11.93 -2.26 2.44
N TRP A 156 -11.81 -2.40 1.12
CA TRP A 156 -12.38 -1.51 0.12
C TRP A 156 -13.28 -2.31 -0.83
N TYR A 157 -14.49 -1.83 -1.09
CA TYR A 157 -15.45 -2.48 -1.95
C TYR A 157 -16.14 -1.52 -2.91
N HIS A 158 -16.31 -1.97 -4.14
CA HIS A 158 -17.19 -1.38 -5.13
C HIS A 158 -17.81 -2.50 -5.98
N PRO A 159 -19.15 -2.53 -6.23
CA PRO A 159 -19.81 -3.65 -6.93
C PRO A 159 -19.29 -3.88 -8.36
N GLN A 160 -18.80 -2.85 -9.03
CA GLN A 160 -18.22 -2.95 -10.39
C GLN A 160 -16.72 -3.32 -10.39
N VAL A 161 -16.06 -3.37 -9.24
CA VAL A 161 -14.60 -3.59 -9.13
C VAL A 161 -14.28 -4.82 -8.29
N GLY A 162 -15.12 -5.11 -7.29
CA GLY A 162 -14.93 -6.19 -6.33
C GLY A 162 -14.40 -5.73 -4.99
N LEU A 163 -14.08 -6.68 -4.13
CA LEU A 163 -13.63 -6.46 -2.76
C LEU A 163 -12.10 -6.63 -2.66
N TRP A 164 -11.44 -5.63 -2.10
CA TRP A 164 -10.00 -5.61 -1.90
C TRP A 164 -9.65 -5.42 -0.43
N LEU A 165 -8.65 -6.19 0.04
CA LEU A 165 -8.11 -6.10 1.39
C LEU A 165 -6.59 -6.05 1.35
N ALA A 166 -6.00 -5.31 2.26
CA ALA A 166 -4.55 -5.31 2.41
C ALA A 166 -4.09 -4.92 3.82
N ALA A 167 -2.83 -5.24 4.09
CA ALA A 167 -2.05 -4.71 5.21
C ALA A 167 -0.69 -4.24 4.69
N THR A 168 -0.64 -3.03 4.13
CA THR A 168 0.56 -2.49 3.50
C THR A 168 1.45 -1.74 4.49
N PRO A 169 2.77 -2.02 4.50
CA PRO A 169 3.72 -1.29 5.33
C PRO A 169 4.30 -0.06 4.64
N GLU A 170 4.09 0.11 3.33
CA GLU A 170 4.82 1.08 2.52
C GLU A 170 4.00 2.35 2.29
N THR A 171 4.55 3.48 2.72
CA THR A 171 3.99 4.80 2.44
C THR A 171 4.48 5.29 1.07
N LEU A 172 3.55 5.68 0.19
CA LEU A 172 3.88 6.39 -1.04
C LEU A 172 4.21 7.85 -0.72
N VAL A 173 3.26 8.57 -0.12
CA VAL A 173 3.47 9.94 0.35
C VAL A 173 2.46 10.28 1.44
N LYS A 174 2.91 11.03 2.44
CA LYS A 174 2.06 11.66 3.44
C LYS A 174 2.22 13.16 3.35
N THR A 175 1.11 13.89 3.43
CA THR A 175 1.15 15.36 3.46
C THR A 175 0.45 15.89 4.70
N GLN A 176 0.92 17.03 5.19
CA GLN A 176 0.28 17.82 6.23
C GLN A 176 0.43 19.28 5.85
N ASN A 177 -0.67 19.91 5.47
CA ASN A 177 -0.68 21.24 4.86
C ASN A 177 0.24 21.30 3.62
N ASN A 178 1.32 22.07 3.69
CA ASN A 178 2.31 22.24 2.63
C ASN A 178 3.59 21.41 2.83
N ARG A 179 3.60 20.44 3.73
CA ARG A 179 4.73 19.54 3.97
C ARG A 179 4.40 18.16 3.48
N PHE A 180 5.38 17.52 2.86
CA PHE A 180 5.27 16.11 2.48
C PHE A 180 6.37 15.27 3.12
N LYS A 181 6.08 13.98 3.25
CA LYS A 181 7.04 12.94 3.62
C LYS A 181 6.82 11.73 2.74
N THR A 182 7.90 11.16 2.26
CA THR A 182 7.95 9.86 1.59
C THR A 182 9.14 9.07 2.10
N MET A 183 9.34 7.86 1.62
CA MET A 183 10.46 7.02 2.03
C MET A 183 11.02 6.23 0.84
N ALA A 184 12.32 5.99 0.88
CA ALA A 184 12.96 4.94 0.09
C ALA A 184 13.10 3.70 0.98
N LEU A 185 12.59 2.56 0.53
CA LEU A 185 12.63 1.29 1.25
C LEU A 185 13.17 0.21 0.33
N ALA A 186 14.33 -0.37 0.65
CA ALA A 186 14.93 -1.46 -0.13
C ALA A 186 15.79 -2.35 0.76
N GLY A 187 16.24 -3.48 0.23
CA GLY A 187 16.90 -4.51 0.99
C GLY A 187 15.96 -5.19 1.98
N THR A 188 16.11 -6.49 2.19
CA THR A 188 15.25 -7.24 3.12
C THR A 188 16.06 -8.29 3.87
N GLN A 189 15.94 -8.30 5.20
CA GLN A 189 16.45 -9.37 6.05
C GLN A 189 15.38 -9.83 7.03
N VAL A 190 15.45 -11.10 7.44
CA VAL A 190 14.55 -11.64 8.46
C VAL A 190 14.93 -11.08 9.82
N PHE A 191 13.97 -10.61 10.60
CA PHE A 191 14.18 -10.17 11.97
C PHE A 191 14.50 -11.36 12.88
N LYS A 192 15.67 -11.34 13.52
CA LYS A 192 16.18 -12.39 14.41
C LYS A 192 16.32 -11.91 15.87
N GLY A 193 15.43 -11.00 16.30
CA GLY A 193 15.42 -10.51 17.69
C GLY A 193 16.20 -9.21 17.93
N SER A 194 17.04 -8.74 17.00
CA SER A 194 17.75 -7.47 17.08
C SER A 194 17.59 -6.67 15.78
N THR A 195 17.56 -5.35 15.91
CA THR A 195 17.65 -4.40 14.78
C THR A 195 19.08 -3.96 14.47
N ASP A 196 20.01 -4.30 15.33
CA ASP A 196 21.45 -4.10 15.11
C ASP A 196 21.98 -5.24 14.23
N VAL A 197 21.99 -5.00 12.93
CA VAL A 197 22.38 -5.98 11.90
C VAL A 197 23.33 -5.38 10.91
N SER A 198 24.20 -6.22 10.37
CA SER A 198 25.07 -5.84 9.25
C SER A 198 24.33 -6.02 7.93
N TRP A 199 24.39 -5.01 7.07
CA TRP A 199 23.86 -5.03 5.71
C TRP A 199 25.01 -5.24 4.71
N GLY A 200 24.79 -6.11 3.74
CA GLY A 200 25.73 -6.32 2.65
C GLY A 200 25.81 -5.12 1.69
N GLU A 201 26.87 -5.06 0.91
CA GLU A 201 27.06 -3.97 -0.06
C GLU A 201 25.96 -3.95 -1.13
N LYS A 202 25.45 -5.13 -1.52
CA LYS A 202 24.33 -5.27 -2.47
C LYS A 202 23.06 -4.56 -1.96
N GLU A 203 22.66 -4.80 -0.71
CA GLU A 203 21.48 -4.17 -0.11
C GLU A 203 21.65 -2.66 0.06
N LYS A 204 22.86 -2.22 0.42
CA LYS A 204 23.18 -0.79 0.54
C LYS A 204 23.13 -0.10 -0.81
N GLU A 205 23.67 -0.71 -1.86
CA GLU A 205 23.64 -0.17 -3.22
C GLU A 205 22.20 -0.11 -3.74
N GLU A 206 21.40 -1.17 -3.55
CA GLU A 206 19.99 -1.17 -3.91
C GLU A 206 19.25 -0.02 -3.23
N GLN A 207 19.46 0.20 -1.94
CA GLN A 207 18.85 1.31 -1.19
C GLN A 207 19.30 2.66 -1.71
N ALA A 208 20.59 2.84 -2.00
CA ALA A 208 21.14 4.09 -2.54
C ALA A 208 20.56 4.44 -3.91
N ILE A 209 20.34 3.44 -4.77
CA ILE A 209 19.71 3.61 -6.08
C ILE A 209 18.26 4.09 -5.92
N VAL A 210 17.47 3.44 -5.05
CA VAL A 210 16.07 3.84 -4.80
C VAL A 210 16.00 5.26 -4.23
N THR A 211 16.87 5.60 -3.29
CA THR A 211 16.93 6.95 -2.69
C THR A 211 17.23 8.01 -3.75
N ARG A 212 18.29 7.83 -4.54
CA ARG A 212 18.65 8.76 -5.63
C ARG A 212 17.55 8.92 -6.67
N THR A 213 16.84 7.83 -6.98
CA THR A 213 15.74 7.88 -7.96
C THR A 213 14.59 8.75 -7.45
N ILE A 214 14.20 8.59 -6.18
CA ILE A 214 13.16 9.41 -5.56
C ILE A 214 13.63 10.87 -5.45
N GLU A 215 14.86 11.10 -5.00
CA GLU A 215 15.47 12.44 -4.94
C GLU A 215 15.43 13.16 -6.29
N ASN A 216 15.92 12.51 -7.34
CA ASN A 216 15.94 13.07 -8.69
C ASN A 216 14.52 13.36 -9.20
N ALA A 217 13.57 12.46 -8.95
CA ALA A 217 12.18 12.64 -9.35
C ALA A 217 11.51 13.83 -8.66
N LEU A 218 11.83 14.09 -7.40
CA LEU A 218 11.28 15.21 -6.63
C LEU A 218 11.99 16.54 -6.90
N THR A 219 13.29 16.52 -7.16
CA THR A 219 14.09 17.76 -7.38
C THR A 219 13.68 18.52 -8.63
N VAL A 220 13.17 17.83 -9.65
CA VAL A 220 12.74 18.46 -10.91
C VAL A 220 11.33 19.07 -10.86
N ILE A 221 10.57 18.84 -9.77
CA ILE A 221 9.21 19.37 -9.62
C ILE A 221 9.28 20.84 -9.18
N GLU A 222 8.73 21.72 -10.00
CA GLU A 222 8.58 23.13 -9.62
C GLU A 222 7.68 23.25 -8.37
N GLY A 223 8.06 24.10 -7.44
CA GLY A 223 7.30 24.31 -6.20
C GLY A 223 7.63 23.34 -5.05
N ILE A 224 8.61 22.44 -5.23
CA ILE A 224 9.22 21.74 -4.10
C ILE A 224 10.37 22.56 -3.54
N GLU A 225 10.32 22.81 -2.24
CA GLU A 225 11.33 23.55 -1.48
C GLU A 225 11.83 22.72 -0.30
N ARG A 226 13.06 22.99 0.14
CA ARG A 226 13.64 22.42 1.36
C ARG A 226 13.57 20.88 1.41
N LEU A 227 13.93 20.24 0.28
CA LEU A 227 14.06 18.79 0.25
C LEU A 227 15.12 18.34 1.27
N GLN A 228 14.75 17.43 2.13
CA GLN A 228 15.60 16.85 3.18
C GLN A 228 15.59 15.34 3.04
N ILE A 229 16.78 14.74 3.08
CA ILE A 229 17.00 13.30 2.97
C ILE A 229 17.75 12.88 4.23
N SER A 230 17.19 11.94 4.98
CA SER A 230 17.84 11.40 6.18
C SER A 230 19.00 10.48 5.80
N GLU A 231 19.85 10.17 6.76
CA GLU A 231 20.73 9.03 6.66
C GLU A 231 19.92 7.73 6.57
N VAL A 232 20.52 6.72 5.92
CA VAL A 232 19.93 5.38 5.84
C VAL A 232 19.98 4.70 7.21
N HIS A 233 18.89 4.06 7.59
CA HIS A 233 18.77 3.33 8.85
C HIS A 233 17.99 2.03 8.70
N THR A 234 18.19 1.10 9.63
CA THR A 234 17.41 -0.14 9.68
C THR A 234 16.01 0.13 10.20
N HIS A 235 15.00 -0.30 9.45
CA HIS A 235 13.59 -0.21 9.80
C HIS A 235 12.96 -1.60 9.89
N ARG A 236 12.31 -1.91 11.01
CA ARG A 236 11.59 -3.16 11.19
C ARG A 236 10.13 -3.03 10.73
N ALA A 237 9.70 -3.96 9.90
CA ALA A 237 8.32 -4.10 9.44
C ALA A 237 7.81 -5.53 9.73
N GLY A 238 7.20 -5.73 10.90
CA GLY A 238 6.78 -7.06 11.36
C GLY A 238 7.97 -7.99 11.60
N ASN A 239 8.05 -9.08 10.84
CA ASN A 239 9.12 -10.10 10.95
C ASN A 239 10.28 -9.89 9.96
N VAL A 240 10.31 -8.76 9.27
CA VAL A 240 11.41 -8.41 8.35
C VAL A 240 11.97 -7.04 8.69
N MET A 241 13.20 -6.82 8.25
CA MET A 241 13.90 -5.54 8.35
C MET A 241 14.26 -5.05 6.96
N HIS A 242 14.28 -3.75 6.80
CA HIS A 242 14.63 -3.06 5.57
C HIS A 242 15.61 -1.93 5.84
N LEU A 243 16.39 -1.55 4.83
CA LEU A 243 17.06 -0.27 4.80
C LEU A 243 16.04 0.81 4.41
N LYS A 244 16.01 1.90 5.16
CA LYS A 244 15.06 2.99 4.98
C LYS A 244 15.78 4.33 4.98
N THR A 245 15.35 5.22 4.08
CA THR A 245 15.70 6.63 4.07
C THR A 245 14.41 7.44 4.09
N ASP A 246 14.28 8.36 5.04
CA ASP A 246 13.14 9.28 5.10
C ASP A 246 13.43 10.49 4.22
N ILE A 247 12.48 10.87 3.37
CA ILE A 247 12.56 12.01 2.47
C ILE A 247 11.41 12.95 2.77
N SER A 248 11.68 14.23 2.96
CA SER A 248 10.67 15.23 3.28
C SER A 248 10.97 16.57 2.63
N GLY A 249 9.93 17.39 2.48
CA GLY A 249 10.08 18.72 1.91
C GLY A 249 8.83 19.56 2.12
N VAL A 250 8.91 20.78 1.61
CA VAL A 250 7.80 21.73 1.52
C VAL A 250 7.38 21.80 0.05
N PHE A 251 6.09 21.86 -0.22
CA PHE A 251 5.56 21.92 -1.58
C PHE A 251 4.45 22.97 -1.71
N GLN A 252 4.29 23.50 -2.91
CA GLN A 252 3.15 24.33 -3.26
C GLN A 252 1.91 23.46 -3.47
N LYS A 253 0.73 23.97 -3.12
CA LYS A 253 -0.52 23.19 -3.09
C LYS A 253 -0.83 22.45 -4.40
N ASP A 254 -0.48 23.05 -5.53
CA ASP A 254 -0.77 22.47 -6.84
C ASP A 254 0.23 21.38 -7.27
N SER A 255 1.37 21.27 -6.59
CA SER A 255 2.41 20.27 -6.91
C SER A 255 2.11 18.86 -6.35
N LEU A 256 1.04 18.64 -5.60
CA LEU A 256 0.72 17.32 -5.05
C LEU A 256 0.50 16.27 -6.16
N ALA A 257 -0.17 16.64 -7.24
CA ALA A 257 -0.38 15.77 -8.39
C ALA A 257 0.95 15.30 -8.99
N GLU A 258 1.89 16.23 -9.19
CA GLU A 258 3.21 15.95 -9.74
C GLU A 258 4.04 15.07 -8.80
N ILE A 259 4.00 15.34 -7.49
CA ILE A 259 4.66 14.50 -6.48
C ILE A 259 4.15 13.06 -6.55
N VAL A 260 2.84 12.85 -6.54
CA VAL A 260 2.26 11.50 -6.60
C VAL A 260 2.61 10.81 -7.91
N THR A 261 2.46 11.48 -9.05
CA THR A 261 2.78 10.92 -10.37
C THR A 261 4.27 10.59 -10.53
N SER A 262 5.15 11.42 -10.00
CA SER A 262 6.60 11.16 -10.04
C SER A 262 6.99 9.95 -9.20
N LEU A 263 6.35 9.78 -8.04
CA LEU A 263 6.61 8.66 -7.14
C LEU A 263 5.91 7.36 -7.57
N HIS A 264 4.77 7.41 -8.25
CA HIS A 264 4.00 6.23 -8.64
C HIS A 264 4.27 5.80 -10.09
N PRO A 265 4.43 4.48 -10.34
CA PRO A 265 4.77 3.45 -9.37
C PRO A 265 6.20 3.60 -8.84
N THR A 266 6.44 3.22 -7.57
CA THR A 266 7.76 3.34 -6.96
C THR A 266 8.77 2.36 -7.56
N PRO A 267 10.09 2.64 -7.52
CA PRO A 267 11.11 1.68 -7.93
C PRO A 267 11.08 0.36 -7.16
N ALA A 268 10.51 0.38 -5.96
CA ALA A 268 10.36 -0.82 -5.11
C ALA A 268 9.33 -1.81 -5.65
N VAL A 269 8.38 -1.36 -6.48
CA VAL A 269 7.31 -2.20 -7.02
C VAL A 269 7.23 -2.24 -8.54
N CYS A 270 8.00 -1.39 -9.23
CA CYS A 270 8.08 -1.32 -10.69
C CYS A 270 9.48 -1.72 -11.19
N GLY A 271 10.47 -0.88 -10.91
CA GLY A 271 11.85 -1.07 -11.35
C GLY A 271 12.48 0.24 -11.84
N LEU A 272 13.64 0.10 -12.51
CA LEU A 272 14.47 1.23 -12.96
C LEU A 272 15.10 0.91 -14.32
N PRO A 273 15.13 1.89 -15.26
CA PRO A 273 14.31 3.11 -15.29
C PRO A 273 12.81 2.81 -15.30
N LYS A 274 12.01 3.66 -14.64
CA LYS A 274 10.57 3.43 -14.39
C LYS A 274 9.80 3.05 -15.66
N GLN A 275 9.96 3.81 -16.74
CA GLN A 275 9.21 3.60 -17.99
C GLN A 275 9.54 2.24 -18.62
N MET A 276 10.82 1.89 -18.73
CA MET A 276 11.26 0.62 -19.30
C MET A 276 10.79 -0.58 -18.47
N ALA A 277 10.89 -0.46 -17.14
CA ALA A 277 10.41 -1.50 -16.24
C ALA A 277 8.89 -1.69 -16.35
N LYS A 278 8.13 -0.60 -16.42
CA LYS A 278 6.68 -0.64 -16.57
C LYS A 278 6.28 -1.30 -17.91
N GLU A 279 6.90 -0.93 -19.00
CA GLU A 279 6.65 -1.52 -20.33
C GLU A 279 6.97 -3.03 -20.33
N PHE A 280 8.08 -3.43 -19.72
CA PHE A 280 8.44 -4.83 -19.58
C PHE A 280 7.37 -5.61 -18.78
N ILE A 281 6.94 -5.07 -17.63
CA ILE A 281 5.92 -5.68 -16.78
C ILE A 281 4.61 -5.87 -17.56
N LEU A 282 4.10 -4.81 -18.18
CA LEU A 282 2.84 -4.84 -18.92
C LEU A 282 2.87 -5.80 -20.11
N LYS A 283 4.04 -6.00 -20.71
CA LYS A 283 4.23 -6.92 -21.84
C LYS A 283 4.40 -8.37 -21.42
N GLU A 284 5.19 -8.66 -20.38
CA GLU A 284 5.67 -10.01 -20.09
C GLU A 284 4.88 -10.69 -18.96
N GLU A 285 4.26 -9.96 -18.04
CA GLU A 285 3.34 -10.57 -17.07
C GLU A 285 2.04 -11.00 -17.76
N ALA A 286 1.61 -12.24 -17.52
CA ALA A 286 0.44 -12.83 -18.20
C ALA A 286 -0.90 -12.41 -17.58
N TYR A 287 -0.95 -11.34 -16.79
CA TYR A 287 -2.15 -10.85 -16.13
C TYR A 287 -2.09 -9.35 -15.87
N ASP A 288 -3.26 -8.74 -15.70
CA ASP A 288 -3.35 -7.35 -15.25
C ASP A 288 -3.16 -7.29 -13.72
N ARG A 289 -2.24 -6.44 -13.28
CA ARG A 289 -2.01 -6.15 -11.85
C ARG A 289 -3.21 -5.45 -11.20
N ALA A 290 -4.04 -4.81 -11.99
CA ALA A 290 -5.13 -3.97 -11.53
C ALA A 290 -4.63 -2.96 -10.47
N PHE A 291 -5.07 -3.09 -9.23
CA PHE A 291 -4.68 -2.19 -8.14
C PHE A 291 -3.45 -2.66 -7.35
N TYR A 292 -2.95 -3.88 -7.57
CA TYR A 292 -1.70 -4.32 -6.97
C TYR A 292 -0.53 -3.46 -7.44
N SER A 293 0.31 -3.00 -6.52
CA SER A 293 1.40 -2.03 -6.76
C SER A 293 0.93 -0.63 -7.21
N GLY A 294 -0.38 -0.38 -7.18
CA GLY A 294 -0.95 0.96 -7.26
C GLY A 294 -0.82 1.71 -5.93
N TYR A 295 -1.69 2.67 -5.67
CA TYR A 295 -1.75 3.34 -4.37
C TYR A 295 -3.17 3.50 -3.85
N VAL A 296 -3.29 3.64 -2.53
CA VAL A 296 -4.57 3.70 -1.82
C VAL A 296 -4.45 4.63 -0.63
N GLY A 297 -5.52 5.35 -0.30
CA GLY A 297 -5.56 6.13 0.93
C GLY A 297 -6.35 7.42 0.85
N GLU A 298 -6.17 8.23 1.87
CA GLU A 298 -6.84 9.51 2.04
C GLU A 298 -6.18 10.62 1.22
N LEU A 299 -7.00 11.44 0.57
CA LEU A 299 -6.58 12.62 -0.17
C LEU A 299 -7.23 13.88 0.41
N ASN A 300 -6.41 14.85 0.81
CA ASN A 300 -6.80 16.18 1.30
C ASN A 300 -7.82 16.21 2.44
N ILE A 301 -7.87 15.20 3.28
CA ILE A 301 -8.81 15.14 4.41
C ILE A 301 -8.57 16.33 5.36
N GLN A 302 -9.64 17.04 5.66
CA GLN A 302 -9.61 18.11 6.63
C GLN A 302 -9.72 17.56 8.05
N VAL A 303 -8.74 17.90 8.88
CA VAL A 303 -8.69 17.49 10.28
C VAL A 303 -8.69 18.74 11.16
N GLU A 304 -9.67 18.84 12.02
CA GLU A 304 -9.72 19.88 13.03
C GLU A 304 -8.83 19.52 14.22
N LYS A 305 -7.90 20.40 14.55
CA LYS A 305 -7.09 20.28 15.76
C LYS A 305 -7.34 21.45 16.71
N PRO A 306 -7.51 21.18 18.01
CA PRO A 306 -7.59 22.26 18.99
C PRO A 306 -6.27 23.03 19.01
N ARG A 307 -6.32 24.33 18.90
CA ARG A 307 -5.15 25.24 18.82
C ARG A 307 -4.26 25.18 20.08
N ASN A 308 -4.81 24.77 21.20
CA ASN A 308 -4.06 24.66 22.45
C ASN A 308 -4.48 23.44 23.26
N PRO A 309 -3.59 22.44 23.49
CA PRO A 309 -3.91 21.26 24.30
C PRO A 309 -3.94 21.56 25.82
N ARG A 310 -3.59 22.80 26.26
CA ARG A 310 -3.58 23.16 27.67
C ARG A 310 -4.94 23.73 28.10
N LYS A 311 -5.63 23.04 29.00
CA LYS A 311 -6.95 23.38 29.56
C LYS A 311 -7.05 24.78 30.26
N ARG A 312 -5.99 25.59 30.30
CA ARG A 312 -5.94 26.86 31.08
C ARG A 312 -6.32 28.12 30.31
N ASN A 313 -6.54 28.10 29.01
CA ASN A 313 -6.95 29.26 28.20
C ASN A 313 -8.14 28.89 27.33
N VAL A 314 -9.34 28.93 27.92
CA VAL A 314 -10.60 28.58 27.24
C VAL A 314 -10.98 29.62 26.16
N GLU A 315 -10.58 30.89 26.33
CA GLU A 315 -10.90 31.99 25.39
C GLU A 315 -10.19 31.83 24.03
N ASN A 316 -9.02 31.18 23.98
CA ASN A 316 -8.28 30.88 22.71
C ASN A 316 -8.67 29.56 22.05
N SER A 317 -9.61 28.80 22.62
CA SER A 317 -10.10 27.53 22.07
C SER A 317 -11.18 27.71 21.00
N ALA A 318 -11.63 28.95 20.77
CA ALA A 318 -12.73 29.24 19.82
C ALA A 318 -12.35 29.06 18.35
N PHE A 319 -11.06 28.87 18.02
CA PHE A 319 -10.61 28.68 16.65
C PHE A 319 -9.82 27.39 16.54
N ASN A 320 -10.45 26.35 16.04
CA ASN A 320 -9.76 25.14 15.63
C ASN A 320 -8.85 25.41 14.42
N LEU A 321 -7.68 24.83 14.43
CA LEU A 321 -6.81 24.86 13.27
C LEU A 321 -7.28 23.74 12.30
N ILE A 322 -7.67 24.13 11.08
CA ILE A 322 -7.99 23.18 10.03
C ILE A 322 -6.69 22.81 9.32
N GLU A 323 -6.29 21.56 9.41
CA GLU A 323 -5.16 21.00 8.67
C GLU A 323 -5.68 20.13 7.54
N ARG A 324 -5.02 20.19 6.37
CA ARG A 324 -5.23 19.24 5.29
C ARG A 324 -4.17 18.15 5.34
N GLN A 325 -4.61 16.91 5.24
CA GLN A 325 -3.73 15.76 5.27
C GLN A 325 -4.06 14.81 4.12
N SER A 326 -3.02 14.27 3.50
CA SER A 326 -3.15 13.12 2.61
C SER A 326 -2.25 12.01 3.12
N ASN A 327 -2.75 10.78 3.08
CA ASN A 327 -2.03 9.60 3.54
C ASN A 327 -2.17 8.52 2.47
N LEU A 328 -1.23 8.48 1.52
CA LEU A 328 -1.23 7.54 0.40
C LEU A 328 -0.19 6.43 0.64
N TYR A 329 -0.60 5.20 0.42
CA TYR A 329 0.19 4.00 0.64
C TYR A 329 0.30 3.20 -0.64
N VAL A 330 1.44 2.55 -0.88
CA VAL A 330 1.59 1.61 -1.98
C VAL A 330 0.74 0.37 -1.70
N ASN A 331 -0.08 -0.04 -2.66
CA ASN A 331 -0.99 -1.16 -2.47
C ASN A 331 -0.26 -2.50 -2.59
N LEU A 332 0.33 -2.91 -1.48
CA LEU A 332 1.07 -4.16 -1.31
C LEU A 332 0.42 -5.07 -0.29
N ARG A 333 0.83 -6.33 -0.31
CA ARG A 333 0.27 -7.35 0.60
C ARG A 333 -1.25 -7.30 0.58
N CYS A 334 -1.77 -7.23 -0.64
CA CYS A 334 -3.19 -7.14 -0.92
C CYS A 334 -3.73 -8.42 -1.50
N MET A 335 -5.03 -8.57 -1.36
CA MET A 335 -5.80 -9.61 -2.01
C MET A 335 -7.11 -9.03 -2.55
N GLN A 336 -7.57 -9.61 -3.66
CA GLN A 336 -8.91 -9.39 -4.17
C GLN A 336 -9.78 -10.61 -3.84
N LEU A 337 -10.95 -10.39 -3.27
CA LEU A 337 -11.92 -11.45 -3.02
C LEU A 337 -12.98 -11.46 -4.13
N LEU A 338 -13.15 -12.62 -4.75
CA LEU A 338 -14.13 -12.89 -5.78
C LEU A 338 -14.91 -14.15 -5.39
N GLU A 339 -16.17 -14.00 -4.96
CA GLU A 339 -17.00 -15.10 -4.49
C GLU A 339 -16.27 -15.96 -3.42
N ASN A 340 -15.90 -17.19 -3.79
CA ASN A 340 -15.20 -18.14 -2.93
C ASN A 340 -13.69 -18.23 -3.22
N LYS A 341 -13.11 -17.21 -3.86
CA LYS A 341 -11.68 -17.16 -4.22
C LYS A 341 -11.01 -15.91 -3.69
N ALA A 342 -9.79 -16.07 -3.21
CA ALA A 342 -8.87 -14.97 -2.95
C ALA A 342 -7.77 -14.96 -4.01
N LEU A 343 -7.59 -13.82 -4.66
CA LEU A 343 -6.48 -13.57 -5.57
C LEU A 343 -5.40 -12.83 -4.81
N LEU A 344 -4.27 -13.48 -4.57
CA LEU A 344 -3.10 -12.88 -3.91
C LEU A 344 -2.11 -12.42 -4.96
N TYR A 345 -1.53 -11.24 -4.74
CA TYR A 345 -0.51 -10.65 -5.61
C TYR A 345 0.83 -10.61 -4.88
N ILE A 346 1.86 -11.21 -5.48
CA ILE A 346 3.16 -11.39 -4.85
C ILE A 346 4.24 -11.04 -5.86
N GLY A 347 5.18 -10.15 -5.51
CA GLY A 347 6.28 -9.75 -6.39
C GLY A 347 7.65 -9.77 -5.73
N GLY A 348 8.67 -9.87 -6.56
CA GLY A 348 10.09 -9.84 -6.22
C GLY A 348 10.89 -8.93 -7.15
N GLY A 349 11.93 -8.29 -6.62
CA GLY A 349 12.82 -7.42 -7.39
C GLY A 349 13.88 -8.24 -8.13
N ILE A 350 13.93 -8.13 -9.45
CA ILE A 350 14.88 -8.82 -10.32
C ILE A 350 15.99 -7.87 -10.70
N THR A 351 17.21 -8.34 -10.57
CA THR A 351 18.45 -7.69 -10.98
C THR A 351 19.26 -8.61 -11.92
N LYS A 352 20.36 -8.14 -12.46
CA LYS A 352 21.23 -8.92 -13.37
C LYS A 352 21.73 -10.25 -12.80
N ASP A 353 21.81 -10.34 -11.45
CA ASP A 353 22.34 -11.51 -10.73
C ASP A 353 21.23 -12.35 -10.06
N SER A 354 19.95 -12.07 -10.34
CA SER A 354 18.84 -12.84 -9.80
C SER A 354 18.82 -14.27 -10.34
N ASN A 355 18.55 -15.22 -9.41
CA ASN A 355 18.40 -16.63 -9.74
C ASN A 355 16.90 -16.99 -9.77
N PRO A 356 16.38 -17.56 -10.87
CA PRO A 356 14.96 -17.84 -11.04
C PRO A 356 14.32 -18.67 -9.92
N THR A 357 14.99 -19.73 -9.51
CA THR A 357 14.50 -20.63 -8.44
C THR A 357 14.47 -19.91 -7.09
N SER A 358 15.50 -19.13 -6.77
CA SER A 358 15.55 -18.36 -5.53
C SER A 358 14.46 -17.28 -5.49
N GLU A 359 14.20 -16.61 -6.61
CA GLU A 359 13.13 -15.60 -6.71
C GLU A 359 11.74 -16.26 -6.57
N TRP A 360 11.54 -17.46 -7.14
CA TRP A 360 10.34 -18.23 -6.92
C TRP A 360 10.13 -18.54 -5.44
N GLU A 361 11.14 -19.04 -4.74
CA GLU A 361 11.09 -19.33 -3.31
C GLU A 361 10.80 -18.07 -2.47
N GLU A 362 11.33 -16.93 -2.89
CA GLU A 362 11.03 -15.65 -2.24
C GLU A 362 9.55 -15.31 -2.34
N THR A 363 8.92 -15.56 -3.50
CA THR A 363 7.48 -15.34 -3.64
C THR A 363 6.66 -16.27 -2.73
N LEU A 364 7.08 -17.51 -2.50
CA LEU A 364 6.41 -18.40 -1.56
C LEU A 364 6.46 -17.86 -0.14
N ARG A 365 7.66 -17.44 0.34
CA ARG A 365 7.82 -16.83 1.67
C ARG A 365 7.00 -15.54 1.84
N LYS A 366 6.93 -14.70 0.82
CA LYS A 366 6.10 -13.49 0.85
C LYS A 366 4.60 -13.82 0.89
N ALA A 367 4.16 -14.86 0.21
CA ALA A 367 2.78 -15.32 0.24
C ALA A 367 2.33 -15.71 1.65
N GLU A 368 3.17 -16.39 2.43
CA GLU A 368 2.88 -16.81 3.80
C GLU A 368 2.38 -15.66 4.69
N THR A 369 2.82 -14.44 4.42
CA THR A 369 2.41 -13.26 5.20
C THR A 369 0.90 -13.00 5.09
N ILE A 370 0.32 -13.12 3.89
CA ILE A 370 -1.13 -12.91 3.68
C ILE A 370 -1.88 -14.20 4.02
N GLN A 371 -1.29 -15.34 3.81
CA GLN A 371 -1.86 -16.66 4.10
C GLN A 371 -2.27 -16.83 5.57
N LYS A 372 -1.53 -16.23 6.49
CA LYS A 372 -1.83 -16.31 7.94
C LYS A 372 -3.18 -15.72 8.33
N VAL A 373 -3.82 -14.98 7.44
CA VAL A 373 -5.14 -14.38 7.69
C VAL A 373 -6.27 -15.08 6.92
N LEU A 374 -5.94 -15.97 6.01
CA LEU A 374 -6.88 -16.81 5.27
C LEU A 374 -7.12 -18.13 6.00
#